data_f16a37b03c6ec242a3de945c7ab7ab31
#
_entry.id   f16a37b03c6ec242a3de945c7ab7ab31
#
_cell.length_a   1.000
_cell.length_b   1.000
_cell.length_c   1.000
_cell.angle_alpha   90.00
_cell.angle_beta   90.00
_cell.angle_gamma   90.00
#
_symmetry.space_group_name_H-M   'P 1'
#
loop_
_entity.id
_entity.type
_entity.pdbx_description
1 polymer ?
#
loop_
_entity_poly.entity_id
_entity_poly.type
_entity_poly.pdbx_seq_one_letter_code
_entity_poly.pdbx_strand_id
1 'polypeptide(L)'
;MAYGYVIAHINIHDPEAYATYVKMVQPTLDLFGGQFLVRGGKARSFEGAPPGDRHVIIQFPSYDKAMDWYASDAYAPAKRQRLSASTSVQTIVEGIL
;
A
#
# COMPACT_ATOMS: atom_id res chain seq x y z
N MET A 1 7.14 5.53 20.41
CA MET A 1 5.89 5.63 19.62
C MET A 1 5.79 4.47 18.66
N ALA A 2 4.59 3.98 18.44
CA ALA A 2 4.40 2.88 17.50
C ALA A 2 4.26 3.41 16.08
N TYR A 3 4.86 2.71 15.12
CA TYR A 3 4.64 2.97 13.70
C TYR A 3 3.25 2.47 13.28
N GLY A 4 2.77 3.00 12.17
CA GLY A 4 1.60 2.45 11.48
C GLY A 4 2.04 1.76 10.20
N TYR A 5 1.38 0.66 9.85
CA TYR A 5 1.73 -0.10 8.65
C TYR A 5 0.52 -0.30 7.77
N VAL A 6 0.71 -0.11 6.47
CA VAL A 6 -0.25 -0.56 5.46
C VAL A 6 0.27 -1.89 4.95
N ILE A 7 -0.53 -2.93 5.08
CA ILE A 7 -0.20 -4.26 4.58
C ILE A 7 -1.17 -4.58 3.45
N ALA A 8 -0.64 -4.80 2.25
CA ALA A 8 -1.45 -5.01 1.06
C ALA A 8 -1.07 -6.31 0.36
N HIS A 9 -2.11 -7.03 -0.06
CA HIS A 9 -1.99 -8.19 -0.96
C HIS A 9 -2.73 -7.83 -2.23
N ILE A 10 -2.03 -7.81 -3.36
CA ILE A 10 -2.52 -7.17 -4.58
C ILE A 10 -2.49 -8.15 -5.75
N ASN A 11 -3.60 -8.22 -6.47
CA ASN A 11 -3.69 -8.90 -7.74
C ASN A 11 -3.79 -7.86 -8.86
N ILE A 12 -2.74 -7.75 -9.68
CA ILE A 12 -2.69 -6.78 -10.77
C ILE A 12 -3.31 -7.42 -12.01
N HIS A 13 -4.35 -6.79 -12.57
CA HIS A 13 -4.96 -7.26 -13.82
C HIS A 13 -4.72 -6.31 -14.99
N ASP A 14 -4.18 -5.12 -14.75
CA ASP A 14 -3.75 -4.18 -15.80
C ASP A 14 -2.38 -3.63 -15.43
N PRO A 15 -1.29 -4.28 -15.88
CA PRO A 15 0.07 -3.88 -15.50
C PRO A 15 0.45 -2.46 -15.91
N GLU A 16 -0.02 -1.97 -17.07
CA GLU A 16 0.31 -0.61 -17.53
C GLU A 16 -0.34 0.44 -16.64
N ALA A 17 -1.62 0.24 -16.31
CA ALA A 17 -2.34 1.15 -15.42
C ALA A 17 -1.74 1.10 -14.01
N TYR A 18 -1.30 -0.07 -13.56
CA TYR A 18 -0.66 -0.19 -12.26
C TYR A 18 0.69 0.52 -12.22
N ALA A 19 1.46 0.45 -13.31
CA ALA A 19 2.74 1.18 -13.41
C ALA A 19 2.53 2.69 -13.29
N THR A 20 1.43 3.22 -13.82
CA THR A 20 1.05 4.62 -13.66
C THR A 20 0.78 4.93 -12.18
N TYR A 21 0.05 4.04 -11.50
CA TYR A 21 -0.19 4.18 -10.06
C TYR A 21 1.12 4.26 -9.26
N VAL A 22 2.09 3.41 -9.58
CA VAL A 22 3.38 3.39 -8.87
C VAL A 22 4.08 4.75 -8.93
N LYS A 23 3.97 5.44 -10.08
CA LYS A 23 4.53 6.78 -10.23
C LYS A 23 3.75 7.84 -9.43
N MET A 24 2.45 7.63 -9.27
CA MET A 24 1.58 8.59 -8.58
C MET A 24 1.68 8.49 -7.06
N VAL A 25 1.98 7.32 -6.53
CA VAL A 25 1.88 7.08 -5.08
C VAL A 25 3.02 7.70 -4.29
N GLN A 26 4.24 7.73 -4.83
CA GLN A 26 5.41 8.18 -4.08
C GLN A 26 5.29 9.60 -3.53
N PRO A 27 4.86 10.61 -4.35
CA PRO A 27 4.70 11.96 -3.81
C PRO A 27 3.69 12.04 -2.67
N THR A 28 2.66 11.19 -2.68
CA THR A 28 1.66 11.18 -1.61
C THR A 28 2.22 10.63 -0.32
N LEU A 29 3.09 9.60 -0.41
CA LEU A 29 3.76 9.05 0.76
C LEU A 29 4.67 10.08 1.41
N ASP A 30 5.39 10.86 0.60
CA ASP A 30 6.30 11.88 1.10
C ASP A 30 5.60 12.92 1.95
N LEU A 31 4.33 13.21 1.64
CA LEU A 31 3.54 14.18 2.41
C LEU A 31 3.20 13.69 3.81
N PHE A 32 3.15 12.37 4.03
CA PHE A 32 2.72 11.78 5.29
C PHE A 32 3.82 10.98 6.00
N GLY A 33 5.03 11.04 5.46
CA GLY A 33 6.16 10.31 6.05
C GLY A 33 6.14 8.81 5.80
N GLY A 34 5.42 8.37 4.77
CA GLY A 34 5.35 6.95 4.42
C GLY A 34 6.59 6.50 3.66
N GLN A 35 7.01 5.27 3.91
CA GLN A 35 8.09 4.66 3.16
C GLN A 35 7.83 3.19 2.94
N PHE A 36 8.18 2.70 1.76
CA PHE A 36 8.05 1.28 1.44
C PHE A 36 9.07 0.47 2.21
N LEU A 37 8.62 -0.60 2.86
CA LEU A 37 9.49 -1.63 3.44
C LEU A 37 9.52 -2.87 2.55
N VAL A 38 8.38 -3.20 1.93
CA VAL A 38 8.22 -4.30 0.98
C VAL A 38 7.43 -3.75 -0.19
N ARG A 39 7.90 -4.02 -1.39
CA ARG A 39 7.23 -3.53 -2.61
C ARG A 39 7.38 -4.56 -3.73
N GLY A 40 6.58 -5.61 -3.64
CA GLY A 40 6.51 -6.63 -4.69
C GLY A 40 7.76 -7.49 -4.83
N GLY A 41 8.52 -7.67 -3.75
CA GLY A 41 9.67 -8.56 -3.74
C GLY A 41 9.27 -10.03 -3.78
N LYS A 42 10.26 -10.91 -3.80
CA LYS A 42 10.02 -12.36 -3.75
C LYS A 42 9.15 -12.72 -2.56
N ALA A 43 8.17 -13.57 -2.79
CA ALA A 43 7.27 -14.03 -1.74
C ALA A 43 6.91 -15.47 -1.98
N ARG A 44 6.66 -16.19 -0.88
CA ARG A 44 6.19 -17.56 -0.92
C ARG A 44 5.21 -17.78 0.22
N SER A 45 4.01 -18.22 -0.12
CA SER A 45 2.98 -18.52 0.87
C SER A 45 3.11 -19.97 1.31
N PHE A 46 3.07 -20.20 2.61
CA PHE A 46 3.17 -21.57 3.19
C PHE A 46 1.81 -22.07 3.64
N GLU A 47 0.92 -21.17 4.01
CA GLU A 47 -0.42 -21.53 4.45
C GLU A 47 -1.40 -20.52 3.87
N GLY A 48 -2.50 -21.02 3.32
CA GLY A 48 -3.53 -20.19 2.72
C GLY A 48 -3.13 -19.62 1.37
N ALA A 49 -4.10 -19.03 0.71
CA ALA A 49 -3.91 -18.36 -0.57
C ALA A 49 -4.21 -16.87 -0.39
N PRO A 50 -3.20 -15.98 -0.51
CA PRO A 50 -3.47 -14.54 -0.48
C PRO A 50 -4.27 -14.12 -1.72
N PRO A 51 -5.02 -13.00 -1.63
CA PRO A 51 -5.85 -12.54 -2.75
C PRO A 51 -5.04 -12.09 -3.97
N GLY A 52 -3.71 -12.00 -3.86
CA GLY A 52 -2.81 -11.70 -4.95
C GLY A 52 -1.40 -12.06 -4.56
N ASP A 53 -0.51 -12.11 -5.54
CA ASP A 53 0.89 -12.52 -5.35
C ASP A 53 1.86 -11.35 -5.17
N ARG A 54 1.37 -10.10 -5.27
CA ARG A 54 2.17 -8.92 -4.98
C ARG A 54 1.89 -8.46 -3.55
N HIS A 55 2.93 -8.36 -2.75
CA HIS A 55 2.82 -7.94 -1.36
C HIS A 55 3.54 -6.61 -1.17
N VAL A 56 2.88 -5.68 -0.45
CA VAL A 56 3.41 -4.35 -0.20
C VAL A 56 3.25 -4.04 1.29
N ILE A 57 4.29 -3.49 1.89
CA ILE A 57 4.22 -2.98 3.26
C ILE A 57 4.77 -1.55 3.24
N ILE A 58 3.97 -0.62 3.75
CA ILE A 58 4.36 0.79 3.87
C ILE A 58 4.37 1.14 5.34
N GLN A 59 5.44 1.77 5.80
CA GLN A 59 5.57 2.23 7.18
C GLN A 59 5.30 3.73 7.25
N PHE A 60 4.49 4.13 8.21
CA PHE A 60 4.22 5.54 8.53
C PHE A 60 4.66 5.83 9.96
N PRO A 61 4.91 7.10 10.30
CA PRO A 61 5.34 7.47 11.67
C PRO A 61 4.37 7.02 12.75
N SER A 62 3.08 6.87 12.41
CA SER A 62 2.05 6.42 13.34
C SER A 62 0.89 5.78 12.60
N TYR A 63 0.05 5.07 13.34
CA TYR A 63 -1.22 4.56 12.83
C TYR A 63 -2.09 5.70 12.28
N ASP A 64 -2.18 6.80 13.00
CA ASP A 64 -3.01 7.95 12.58
C ASP A 64 -2.50 8.55 11.27
N LYS A 65 -1.18 8.63 11.08
CA LYS A 65 -0.61 9.12 9.82
C LYS A 65 -0.94 8.21 8.64
N ALA A 66 -0.91 6.90 8.85
CA ALA A 66 -1.30 5.94 7.82
C ALA A 66 -2.78 6.11 7.46
N MET A 67 -3.63 6.27 8.45
CA MET A 67 -5.06 6.51 8.23
C MET A 67 -5.30 7.83 7.49
N ASP A 68 -4.60 8.88 7.90
CA ASP A 68 -4.71 10.21 7.25
C ASP A 68 -4.30 10.12 5.78
N TRP A 69 -3.20 9.43 5.48
CA TRP A 69 -2.75 9.23 4.10
C TRP A 69 -3.81 8.55 3.25
N TYR A 70 -4.36 7.44 3.74
CA TYR A 70 -5.33 6.65 2.98
C TYR A 70 -6.60 7.46 2.66
N ALA A 71 -7.03 8.29 3.59
CA ALA A 71 -8.23 9.11 3.45
C ALA A 71 -7.97 10.48 2.80
N SER A 72 -6.71 10.81 2.47
CA SER A 72 -6.35 12.15 2.02
C SER A 72 -6.83 12.44 0.60
N ASP A 73 -7.06 13.73 0.33
CA ASP A 73 -7.32 14.20 -1.03
C ASP A 73 -6.10 14.01 -1.93
N ALA A 74 -4.91 14.10 -1.35
CA ALA A 74 -3.67 13.91 -2.11
C ALA A 74 -3.55 12.49 -2.66
N TYR A 75 -3.97 11.48 -1.89
CA TYR A 75 -3.92 10.09 -2.34
C TYR A 75 -5.10 9.69 -3.23
N ALA A 76 -6.21 10.40 -3.18
CA ALA A 76 -7.44 10.02 -3.88
C ALA A 76 -7.26 9.71 -5.37
N PRO A 77 -6.53 10.53 -6.18
CA PRO A 77 -6.31 10.18 -7.58
C PRO A 77 -5.50 8.89 -7.76
N ALA A 78 -4.46 8.70 -6.96
CA ALA A 78 -3.63 7.50 -7.01
C ALA A 78 -4.46 6.26 -6.61
N LYS A 79 -5.29 6.38 -5.59
CA LYS A 79 -6.16 5.29 -5.15
C LYS A 79 -7.12 4.88 -6.26
N ARG A 80 -7.74 5.83 -6.96
CA ARG A 80 -8.61 5.52 -8.11
C ARG A 80 -7.85 4.77 -9.19
N GLN A 81 -6.63 5.19 -9.48
CA GLN A 81 -5.78 4.52 -10.46
C GLN A 81 -5.49 3.08 -10.06
N ARG A 82 -5.16 2.85 -8.79
CA ARG A 82 -4.91 1.50 -8.27
C ARG A 82 -6.16 0.62 -8.35
N LEU A 83 -7.31 1.16 -7.98
CA LEU A 83 -8.58 0.42 -8.01
C LEU A 83 -8.97 0.02 -9.43
N SER A 84 -8.62 0.82 -10.44
CA SER A 84 -8.90 0.50 -11.84
C SER A 84 -7.97 -0.58 -12.38
N ALA A 85 -6.81 -0.79 -11.78
CA ALA A 85 -5.75 -1.64 -12.31
C ALA A 85 -5.60 -2.97 -11.56
N SER A 86 -6.24 -3.11 -10.40
CA SER A 86 -5.98 -4.22 -9.50
C SER A 86 -7.14 -4.47 -8.55
N THR A 87 -7.14 -5.67 -7.96
CA THR A 87 -7.94 -5.96 -6.78
C THR A 87 -6.97 -6.22 -5.64
N SER A 88 -7.34 -5.80 -4.43
CA SER A 88 -6.44 -5.97 -3.30
C SER A 88 -7.21 -6.09 -1.99
N VAL A 89 -6.51 -6.65 -1.00
CA VAL A 89 -6.91 -6.55 0.40
C VAL A 89 -5.85 -5.69 1.07
N GLN A 90 -6.30 -4.63 1.73
CA GLN A 90 -5.40 -3.71 2.42
C GLN A 90 -5.84 -3.53 3.86
N THR A 91 -4.89 -3.57 4.76
CA THR A 91 -5.12 -3.41 6.18
C THR A 91 -4.13 -2.40 6.73
N ILE A 92 -4.62 -1.48 7.55
CA ILE A 92 -3.76 -0.57 8.29
C ILE A 92 -3.72 -1.07 9.73
N VAL A 93 -2.51 -1.29 10.25
CA VAL A 93 -2.33 -1.87 11.58
C VAL A 93 -1.26 -1.10 12.34
N GLU A 94 -1.47 -0.95 13.64
CA GLU A 94 -0.47 -0.32 14.51
C GLU A 94 0.60 -1.32 14.89
N GLY A 95 1.85 -0.88 14.84
CA GLY A 95 2.97 -1.69 15.26
C GLY A 95 3.11 -1.76 16.78
N ILE A 96 4.05 -2.53 17.24
CA ILE A 96 4.37 -2.60 18.66
C ILE A 96 5.16 -1.37 19.09
N LEU A 97 5.09 -1.03 20.36
CA LEU A 97 5.85 0.07 20.94
C LEU A 97 7.33 -0.29 21.13
#